data_434170221d1f800caf345444f673e6d8
#
_entry.id   434170221d1f800caf345444f673e6d8
#
_cell.length_a   1.000
_cell.length_b   1.000
_cell.length_c   1.000
_cell.angle_alpha   90.00
_cell.angle_beta   90.00
_cell.angle_gamma   90.00
#
_symmetry.space_group_name_H-M   'P 1'
#
loop_
_entity.id
_entity.type
_entity.pdbx_description
1 polymer ?
#
loop_
_entity_poly.entity_id
_entity_poly.type
_entity_poly.pdbx_seq_one_letter_code
_entity_poly.pdbx_strand_id
1 'polypeptide(L)'
;MATELTWTDTDRLAVDTARVLAADAVEKTGNGHPGTAISLAPLGYLLYHKVMSIDPSDPNWLGRDRFIMSAGHSSLTQYTQLYLAGLGLELSDLESLRTWGSLTPGHPEYGLTKFVETTTGPLGAGVANAVGMAMAARRERGLLDPDAAPGTSLFDHYIYAIAGDGCMQEGIASEASSLAGTQELGNLIMFYDDNRITIEGDTAIAFSENVEARYEAY
;
A
#
# COMPACT_ATOMS: atom_id res chain seq x y z
N MET A 1 12.63 -2.26 -22.60
CA MET A 1 12.07 -0.94 -23.00
C MET A 1 11.00 -0.61 -21.98
N ALA A 2 11.07 0.53 -21.31
CA ALA A 2 10.00 0.96 -20.41
C ALA A 2 8.72 1.15 -21.25
N THR A 3 7.66 0.46 -20.88
CA THR A 3 6.35 0.65 -21.52
C THR A 3 5.86 2.04 -21.11
N GLU A 4 5.59 2.91 -22.09
CA GLU A 4 5.04 4.23 -21.81
C GLU A 4 3.64 4.05 -21.21
N LEU A 5 3.45 4.52 -19.96
CA LEU A 5 2.17 4.47 -19.29
C LEU A 5 1.24 5.51 -19.91
N THR A 6 0.25 5.04 -20.67
CA THR A 6 -0.79 5.92 -21.22
C THR A 6 -1.92 6.09 -20.21
N TRP A 7 -2.43 7.31 -20.10
CA TRP A 7 -3.52 7.68 -19.21
C TRP A 7 -4.74 8.11 -20.04
N THR A 8 -5.80 7.32 -19.99
CA THR A 8 -7.03 7.53 -20.77
C THR A 8 -8.09 8.31 -19.98
N ASP A 9 -9.19 8.70 -20.64
CA ASP A 9 -10.33 9.32 -19.95
C ASP A 9 -11.03 8.35 -18.98
N THR A 10 -11.03 7.06 -19.30
CA THR A 10 -11.52 6.02 -18.37
C THR A 10 -10.66 5.95 -17.11
N ASP A 11 -9.36 6.05 -17.23
CA ASP A 11 -8.45 6.07 -16.07
C ASP A 11 -8.73 7.30 -15.18
N ARG A 12 -8.94 8.48 -15.78
CA ARG A 12 -9.30 9.70 -15.06
C ARG A 12 -10.63 9.54 -14.32
N LEU A 13 -11.63 9.02 -15.01
CA LEU A 13 -12.95 8.75 -14.42
C LEU A 13 -12.87 7.77 -13.25
N ALA A 14 -12.08 6.71 -13.37
CA ALA A 14 -11.88 5.73 -12.29
C ALA A 14 -11.20 6.36 -11.06
N VAL A 15 -10.18 7.20 -11.28
CA VAL A 15 -9.51 7.95 -10.19
C VAL A 15 -10.47 8.90 -9.50
N ASP A 16 -11.26 9.66 -10.26
CA ASP A 16 -12.23 10.60 -9.69
C ASP A 16 -13.35 9.85 -8.95
N THR A 17 -13.75 8.68 -9.46
CA THR A 17 -14.69 7.79 -8.77
C THR A 17 -14.11 7.31 -7.44
N ALA A 18 -12.84 6.88 -7.39
CA ALA A 18 -12.18 6.48 -6.15
C ALA A 18 -12.17 7.61 -5.11
N ARG A 19 -11.90 8.85 -5.53
CA ARG A 19 -11.93 10.05 -4.66
C ARG A 19 -13.30 10.28 -4.05
N VAL A 20 -14.35 10.23 -4.88
CA VAL A 20 -15.73 10.44 -4.44
C VAL A 20 -16.18 9.31 -3.51
N LEU A 21 -15.91 8.05 -3.87
CA LEU A 21 -16.23 6.90 -3.01
C LEU A 21 -15.57 7.00 -1.63
N ALA A 22 -14.31 7.47 -1.57
CA ALA A 22 -13.64 7.68 -0.29
C ALA A 22 -14.30 8.78 0.55
N ALA A 23 -14.70 9.89 -0.07
CA ALA A 23 -15.41 10.98 0.60
C ALA A 23 -16.80 10.52 1.09
N ASP A 24 -17.57 9.85 0.23
CA ASP A 24 -18.92 9.38 0.54
C ASP A 24 -18.91 8.32 1.67
N ALA A 25 -17.94 7.41 1.67
CA ALA A 25 -17.81 6.40 2.71
C ALA A 25 -17.56 7.04 4.09
N VAL A 26 -16.69 8.07 4.16
CA VAL A 26 -16.43 8.81 5.39
C VAL A 26 -17.64 9.63 5.81
N GLU A 27 -18.30 10.33 4.89
CA GLU A 27 -19.50 11.12 5.16
C GLU A 27 -20.62 10.22 5.71
N LYS A 28 -20.86 9.08 5.09
CA LYS A 28 -21.88 8.10 5.53
C LYS A 28 -21.60 7.58 6.94
N THR A 29 -20.35 7.30 7.25
CA THR A 29 -19.93 6.78 8.56
C THR A 29 -19.88 7.89 9.63
N GLY A 30 -19.69 9.13 9.24
CA GLY A 30 -19.51 10.28 10.12
C GLY A 30 -18.15 10.35 10.80
N ASN A 31 -17.21 9.49 10.41
CA ASN A 31 -15.82 9.50 10.91
C ASN A 31 -14.89 8.75 9.94
N GLY A 32 -13.61 9.13 9.92
CA GLY A 32 -12.61 8.49 9.07
C GLY A 32 -11.55 9.48 8.60
N HIS A 33 -10.71 9.01 7.66
CA HIS A 33 -9.58 9.78 7.10
C HIS A 33 -9.71 9.84 5.57
N PRO A 34 -10.42 10.83 5.00
CA PRO A 34 -10.60 10.90 3.55
C PRO A 34 -9.39 11.52 2.82
N GLY A 35 -8.62 12.39 3.48
CA GLY A 35 -7.60 13.23 2.84
C GLY A 35 -6.60 12.46 2.00
N THR A 36 -5.88 11.53 2.62
CA THR A 36 -4.88 10.70 1.93
C THR A 36 -5.51 9.82 0.84
N ALA A 37 -6.71 9.28 1.07
CA ALA A 37 -7.40 8.47 0.06
C ALA A 37 -7.79 9.29 -1.18
N ILE A 38 -8.11 10.57 -1.00
CA ILE A 38 -8.40 11.50 -2.10
C ILE A 38 -7.11 11.88 -2.83
N SER A 39 -6.05 12.26 -2.11
CA SER A 39 -4.78 12.71 -2.70
C SER A 39 -4.04 11.59 -3.41
N LEU A 40 -4.00 10.39 -2.84
CA LEU A 40 -3.31 9.23 -3.38
C LEU A 40 -4.16 8.34 -4.28
N ALA A 41 -5.40 8.72 -4.61
CA ALA A 41 -6.23 7.95 -5.54
C ALA A 41 -5.53 7.67 -6.89
N PRO A 42 -4.79 8.61 -7.52
CA PRO A 42 -4.06 8.33 -8.75
C PRO A 42 -2.97 7.26 -8.57
N LEU A 43 -2.23 7.31 -7.45
CA LEU A 43 -1.18 6.34 -7.15
C LEU A 43 -1.79 4.95 -6.88
N GLY A 44 -2.84 4.89 -6.06
CA GLY A 44 -3.57 3.65 -5.80
C GLY A 44 -4.09 3.03 -7.09
N TYR A 45 -4.73 3.82 -7.94
CA TYR A 45 -5.20 3.37 -9.24
C TYR A 45 -4.05 2.86 -10.13
N LEU A 46 -2.96 3.61 -10.24
CA LEU A 46 -1.79 3.21 -11.01
C LEU A 46 -1.27 1.85 -10.58
N LEU A 47 -1.11 1.64 -9.29
CA LEU A 47 -0.61 0.38 -8.74
C LEU A 47 -1.54 -0.78 -9.06
N TYR A 48 -2.81 -0.70 -8.72
CA TYR A 48 -3.76 -1.81 -8.85
C TYR A 48 -4.19 -2.11 -10.28
N HIS A 49 -4.17 -1.13 -11.19
CA HIS A 49 -4.71 -1.30 -12.54
C HIS A 49 -3.67 -1.28 -13.66
N LYS A 50 -2.44 -0.83 -13.39
CA LYS A 50 -1.42 -0.67 -14.44
C LYS A 50 -0.08 -1.35 -14.12
N VAL A 51 0.24 -1.54 -12.83
CA VAL A 51 1.58 -1.94 -12.40
C VAL A 51 1.59 -3.33 -11.77
N MET A 52 0.77 -3.54 -10.74
CA MET A 52 0.80 -4.79 -9.96
C MET A 52 0.26 -5.98 -10.74
N SER A 53 0.95 -7.09 -10.63
CA SER A 53 0.51 -8.38 -11.15
C SER A 53 -0.39 -9.05 -10.12
N ILE A 54 -1.69 -9.08 -10.38
CA ILE A 54 -2.72 -9.63 -9.49
C ILE A 54 -3.70 -10.45 -10.33
N ASP A 55 -4.10 -11.62 -9.83
CA ASP A 55 -5.20 -12.39 -10.37
C ASP A 55 -6.43 -12.24 -9.46
N PRO A 56 -7.51 -11.58 -9.91
CA PRO A 56 -8.73 -11.42 -9.11
C PRO A 56 -9.40 -12.75 -8.74
N SER A 57 -9.18 -13.80 -9.54
CA SER A 57 -9.75 -15.12 -9.31
C SER A 57 -8.97 -15.96 -8.30
N ASP A 58 -7.69 -15.65 -8.06
CA ASP A 58 -6.83 -16.37 -7.12
C ASP A 58 -6.09 -15.44 -6.15
N PRO A 59 -6.71 -15.09 -5.01
CA PRO A 59 -6.08 -14.28 -3.98
C PRO A 59 -4.86 -14.95 -3.33
N ASN A 60 -4.69 -16.26 -3.52
CA ASN A 60 -3.60 -17.03 -2.94
C ASN A 60 -2.48 -17.33 -3.95
N TRP A 61 -2.58 -16.84 -5.17
CA TRP A 61 -1.53 -17.03 -6.16
C TRP A 61 -0.17 -16.54 -5.62
N LEU A 62 0.80 -17.43 -5.56
CA LEU A 62 2.12 -17.15 -4.97
C LEU A 62 2.89 -16.05 -5.72
N GLY A 63 2.75 -16.00 -7.04
CA GLY A 63 3.48 -15.05 -7.89
C GLY A 63 2.86 -13.67 -7.96
N ARG A 64 1.72 -13.40 -7.27
CA ARG A 64 1.12 -12.07 -7.27
C ARG A 64 1.98 -11.07 -6.50
N ASP A 65 1.95 -9.82 -6.91
CA ASP A 65 2.51 -8.73 -6.14
C ASP A 65 1.75 -8.49 -4.82
N ARG A 66 2.40 -7.85 -3.87
CA ARG A 66 1.84 -7.56 -2.54
C ARG A 66 1.75 -6.05 -2.36
N PHE A 67 0.66 -5.60 -1.72
CA PHE A 67 0.47 -4.19 -1.38
C PHE A 67 0.27 -4.02 0.12
N ILE A 68 0.98 -3.06 0.71
CA ILE A 68 0.91 -2.73 2.14
C ILE A 68 0.58 -1.25 2.31
N MET A 69 -0.55 -0.96 2.94
CA MET A 69 -0.90 0.38 3.37
C MET A 69 -0.32 0.64 4.76
N SER A 70 0.93 1.11 4.83
CA SER A 70 1.60 1.37 6.13
C SER A 70 0.93 2.50 6.90
N ALA A 71 0.45 3.55 6.21
CA ALA A 71 -0.44 4.55 6.78
C ALA A 71 -1.86 3.97 6.89
N GLY A 72 -2.06 3.02 7.80
CA GLY A 72 -3.28 2.20 7.88
C GLY A 72 -4.57 2.99 8.07
N HIS A 73 -4.49 4.21 8.66
CA HIS A 73 -5.64 5.13 8.76
C HIS A 73 -6.20 5.53 7.38
N SER A 74 -5.38 5.46 6.33
CA SER A 74 -5.80 5.70 4.95
C SER A 74 -6.29 4.41 4.25
N SER A 75 -6.95 3.53 4.97
CA SER A 75 -7.46 2.25 4.47
C SER A 75 -8.31 2.38 3.21
N LEU A 76 -9.05 3.48 3.06
CA LEU A 76 -9.85 3.76 1.86
C LEU A 76 -9.01 3.89 0.59
N THR A 77 -7.73 4.29 0.67
CA THR A 77 -6.82 4.26 -0.48
C THR A 77 -6.70 2.83 -1.04
N GLN A 78 -6.68 1.83 -0.19
CA GLN A 78 -6.67 0.42 -0.60
C GLN A 78 -8.08 -0.08 -0.94
N TYR A 79 -9.07 0.14 -0.09
CA TYR A 79 -10.42 -0.42 -0.27
C TYR A 79 -11.10 0.04 -1.55
N THR A 80 -10.97 1.31 -1.93
CA THR A 80 -11.52 1.80 -3.20
C THR A 80 -10.91 1.09 -4.40
N GLN A 81 -9.62 0.77 -4.37
CA GLN A 81 -8.97 0.02 -5.43
C GLN A 81 -9.37 -1.46 -5.45
N LEU A 82 -9.51 -2.09 -4.27
CA LEU A 82 -10.02 -3.47 -4.19
C LEU A 82 -11.43 -3.57 -4.79
N TYR A 83 -12.28 -2.59 -4.54
CA TYR A 83 -13.61 -2.51 -5.15
C TYR A 83 -13.53 -2.31 -6.67
N LEU A 84 -12.82 -1.29 -7.13
CA LEU A 84 -12.75 -0.94 -8.57
C LEU A 84 -12.06 -2.02 -9.41
N ALA A 85 -11.13 -2.76 -8.84
CA ALA A 85 -10.42 -3.86 -9.50
C ALA A 85 -11.15 -5.21 -9.39
N GLY A 86 -12.30 -5.29 -8.72
CA GLY A 86 -13.03 -6.55 -8.53
C GLY A 86 -12.31 -7.54 -7.62
N LEU A 87 -11.57 -7.06 -6.63
CA LEU A 87 -10.74 -7.86 -5.72
C LEU A 87 -11.47 -8.23 -4.42
N GLY A 88 -12.77 -8.49 -4.52
CA GLY A 88 -13.55 -9.09 -3.44
C GLY A 88 -14.22 -8.12 -2.48
N LEU A 89 -14.27 -6.83 -2.81
CA LEU A 89 -15.14 -5.85 -2.15
C LEU A 89 -16.25 -5.41 -3.08
N GLU A 90 -17.42 -5.16 -2.50
CA GLU A 90 -18.60 -4.61 -3.17
C GLU A 90 -18.85 -3.16 -2.69
N LEU A 91 -19.70 -2.42 -3.38
CA LEU A 91 -20.06 -1.05 -2.97
C LEU A 91 -20.63 -1.01 -1.55
N SER A 92 -21.45 -1.99 -1.18
CA SER A 92 -22.01 -2.13 0.17
C SER A 92 -20.96 -2.26 1.28
N ASP A 93 -19.77 -2.78 0.94
CA ASP A 93 -18.67 -2.86 1.91
C ASP A 93 -18.06 -1.48 2.17
N LEU A 94 -17.93 -0.63 1.13
CA LEU A 94 -17.51 0.75 1.30
C LEU A 94 -18.55 1.56 2.08
N GLU A 95 -19.83 1.31 1.83
CA GLU A 95 -20.94 1.93 2.56
C GLU A 95 -21.00 1.53 4.04
N SER A 96 -20.43 0.40 4.41
CA SER A 96 -20.34 -0.11 5.78
C SER A 96 -18.97 0.12 6.45
N LEU A 97 -18.19 1.06 5.92
CA LEU A 97 -16.89 1.45 6.47
C LEU A 97 -16.95 1.61 8.01
N ARG A 98 -15.97 1.03 8.72
CA ARG A 98 -15.86 1.10 10.20
C ARG A 98 -17.06 0.54 10.98
N THR A 99 -17.96 -0.16 10.32
CA THR A 99 -19.06 -0.85 11.01
C THR A 99 -18.56 -2.18 11.54
N TRP A 100 -18.95 -2.54 12.77
CA TRP A 100 -18.56 -3.81 13.35
C TRP A 100 -18.98 -5.00 12.47
N GLY A 101 -18.02 -5.87 12.17
CA GLY A 101 -18.21 -7.04 11.30
C GLY A 101 -18.18 -6.77 9.80
N SER A 102 -17.96 -5.51 9.37
CA SER A 102 -17.77 -5.19 7.94
C SER A 102 -16.40 -5.67 7.43
N LEU A 103 -16.29 -5.82 6.10
CA LEU A 103 -15.03 -6.14 5.44
C LEU A 103 -14.11 -4.92 5.28
N THR A 104 -14.55 -3.74 5.73
CA THR A 104 -13.82 -2.47 5.61
C THR A 104 -13.61 -1.82 6.98
N PRO A 105 -12.83 -2.44 7.88
CA PRO A 105 -12.49 -1.83 9.17
C PRO A 105 -11.72 -0.53 8.95
N GLY A 106 -11.62 0.31 9.99
CA GLY A 106 -10.97 1.61 9.92
C GLY A 106 -9.48 1.58 9.56
N HIS A 107 -8.83 0.46 9.79
CA HIS A 107 -7.47 0.13 9.39
C HIS A 107 -7.48 -1.26 8.75
N PRO A 108 -6.61 -1.55 7.76
CA PRO A 108 -6.57 -2.86 7.13
C PRO A 108 -6.28 -3.98 8.13
N GLU A 109 -7.04 -5.07 8.03
CA GLU A 109 -6.87 -6.25 8.88
C GLU A 109 -6.60 -7.49 8.04
N TYR A 110 -5.46 -8.12 8.27
CA TYR A 110 -5.10 -9.39 7.62
C TYR A 110 -6.10 -10.50 7.99
N GLY A 111 -6.51 -11.26 6.97
CA GLY A 111 -7.45 -12.37 7.14
C GLY A 111 -8.93 -11.96 7.18
N LEU A 112 -9.25 -10.66 7.29
CA LEU A 112 -10.61 -10.15 7.20
C LEU A 112 -10.96 -9.73 5.76
N THR A 113 -10.18 -8.84 5.19
CA THR A 113 -10.36 -8.36 3.82
C THR A 113 -9.41 -9.11 2.88
N LYS A 114 -9.93 -9.67 1.78
CA LYS A 114 -9.08 -10.31 0.77
C LYS A 114 -8.06 -9.32 0.21
N PHE A 115 -6.88 -9.79 -0.17
CA PHE A 115 -5.77 -8.97 -0.68
C PHE A 115 -5.22 -7.92 0.31
N VAL A 116 -5.59 -7.99 1.57
CA VAL A 116 -4.91 -7.26 2.65
C VAL A 116 -3.81 -8.14 3.23
N GLU A 117 -2.57 -7.74 3.05
CA GLU A 117 -1.37 -8.56 3.34
C GLU A 117 -0.97 -8.54 4.80
N THR A 118 -1.29 -7.46 5.52
CA THR A 118 -0.92 -7.29 6.93
C THR A 118 -1.88 -6.33 7.62
N THR A 119 -2.08 -6.55 8.91
CA THR A 119 -2.79 -5.61 9.77
C THR A 119 -1.90 -4.40 10.02
N THR A 120 -2.41 -3.21 9.72
CA THR A 120 -1.73 -1.94 9.97
C THR A 120 -2.62 -1.01 10.81
N GLY A 121 -2.06 0.11 11.25
CA GLY A 121 -2.67 1.05 12.20
C GLY A 121 -1.57 1.65 13.06
N PRO A 122 -0.76 0.84 13.76
CA PRO A 122 0.50 1.34 14.33
C PRO A 122 1.42 1.83 13.22
N LEU A 123 1.74 3.12 13.22
CA LEU A 123 2.56 3.74 12.18
C LEU A 123 3.97 3.11 12.13
N GLY A 124 4.55 3.03 10.94
CA GLY A 124 5.86 2.40 10.72
C GLY A 124 5.85 0.87 10.65
N ALA A 125 4.90 0.19 11.30
CA ALA A 125 4.84 -1.27 11.29
C ALA A 125 4.65 -1.86 9.89
N GLY A 126 3.87 -1.19 9.03
CA GLY A 126 3.68 -1.62 7.64
C GLY A 126 4.98 -1.56 6.82
N VAL A 127 5.84 -0.56 7.05
CA VAL A 127 7.17 -0.48 6.43
C VAL A 127 8.01 -1.69 6.82
N ALA A 128 8.07 -2.02 8.10
CA ALA A 128 8.82 -3.17 8.59
C ALA A 128 8.28 -4.50 8.06
N ASN A 129 6.95 -4.65 7.98
CA ASN A 129 6.32 -5.83 7.38
C ASN A 129 6.65 -5.96 5.89
N ALA A 130 6.66 -4.85 5.14
CA ALA A 130 7.03 -4.84 3.72
C ALA A 130 8.48 -5.31 3.51
N VAL A 131 9.40 -4.84 4.35
CA VAL A 131 10.80 -5.30 4.35
C VAL A 131 10.88 -6.80 4.62
N GLY A 132 10.18 -7.29 5.65
CA GLY A 132 10.13 -8.71 5.98
C GLY A 132 9.58 -9.57 4.84
N MET A 133 8.52 -9.13 4.17
CA MET A 133 7.95 -9.83 3.01
C MET A 133 8.90 -9.85 1.82
N ALA A 134 9.60 -8.74 1.54
CA ALA A 134 10.59 -8.68 0.47
C ALA A 134 11.77 -9.63 0.73
N MET A 135 12.24 -9.71 1.98
CA MET A 135 13.25 -10.69 2.40
C MET A 135 12.76 -12.12 2.24
N ALA A 136 11.49 -12.40 2.63
CA ALA A 136 10.89 -13.73 2.52
C ALA A 136 10.82 -14.17 1.06
N ALA A 137 10.33 -13.33 0.15
CA ALA A 137 10.26 -13.62 -1.29
C ALA A 137 11.65 -13.96 -1.86
N ARG A 138 12.67 -13.17 -1.54
CA ARG A 138 14.05 -13.45 -1.98
C ARG A 138 14.61 -14.75 -1.40
N ARG A 139 14.30 -15.04 -0.13
CA ARG A 139 14.71 -16.30 0.50
C ARG A 139 14.03 -17.48 -0.16
N GLU A 140 12.73 -17.42 -0.40
CA GLU A 140 11.98 -18.49 -1.07
C GLU A 140 12.49 -18.72 -2.47
N ARG A 141 12.74 -17.67 -3.23
CA ARG A 141 13.36 -17.74 -4.54
C ARG A 141 14.71 -18.45 -4.50
N GLY A 142 15.58 -18.09 -3.56
CA GLY A 142 16.90 -18.73 -3.41
C GLY A 142 16.86 -20.18 -2.97
N LEU A 143 15.81 -20.60 -2.26
CA LEU A 143 15.66 -21.99 -1.78
C LEU A 143 14.92 -22.89 -2.76
N LEU A 144 13.89 -22.36 -3.43
CA LEU A 144 12.94 -23.18 -4.19
C LEU A 144 13.16 -23.07 -5.70
N ASP A 145 13.74 -21.97 -6.17
CA ASP A 145 13.91 -21.70 -7.59
C ASP A 145 15.19 -20.89 -7.89
N PRO A 146 16.38 -21.35 -7.42
CA PRO A 146 17.62 -20.58 -7.47
C PRO A 146 18.13 -20.34 -8.91
N ASP A 147 17.83 -21.23 -9.83
CA ASP A 147 18.35 -21.23 -11.20
C ASP A 147 17.42 -20.52 -12.20
N ALA A 148 16.25 -20.05 -11.77
CA ALA A 148 15.32 -19.34 -12.65
C ALA A 148 15.96 -18.03 -13.17
N ALA A 149 15.69 -17.71 -14.43
CA ALA A 149 16.09 -16.41 -14.97
C ALA A 149 15.32 -15.27 -14.25
N PRO A 150 15.92 -14.09 -14.09
CA PRO A 150 15.24 -12.96 -13.45
C PRO A 150 13.88 -12.66 -14.11
N GLY A 151 12.84 -12.50 -13.30
CA GLY A 151 11.47 -12.23 -13.74
C GLY A 151 10.69 -13.45 -14.23
N THR A 152 11.21 -14.68 -14.06
CA THR A 152 10.53 -15.91 -14.47
C THR A 152 10.11 -16.82 -13.32
N SER A 153 10.56 -16.53 -12.11
CA SER A 153 10.17 -17.27 -10.90
C SER A 153 8.86 -16.75 -10.32
N LEU A 154 8.07 -17.62 -9.73
CA LEU A 154 6.90 -17.23 -8.92
C LEU A 154 7.28 -16.37 -7.71
N PHE A 155 8.54 -16.41 -7.30
CA PHE A 155 9.06 -15.66 -6.16
C PHE A 155 9.74 -14.33 -6.57
N ASP A 156 9.67 -13.95 -7.84
CA ASP A 156 10.16 -12.66 -8.36
C ASP A 156 9.13 -11.52 -8.22
N HIS A 157 8.07 -11.72 -7.44
CA HIS A 157 7.05 -10.71 -7.22
C HIS A 157 7.58 -9.53 -6.39
N TYR A 158 6.94 -8.37 -6.60
CA TYR A 158 7.25 -7.13 -5.91
C TYR A 158 6.37 -6.94 -4.67
N ILE A 159 6.93 -6.20 -3.72
CA ILE A 159 6.24 -5.71 -2.52
C ILE A 159 6.12 -4.19 -2.66
N TYR A 160 4.89 -3.69 -2.73
CA TYR A 160 4.59 -2.26 -2.81
C TYR A 160 4.09 -1.78 -1.46
N ALA A 161 4.58 -0.64 -0.99
CA ALA A 161 4.11 -0.05 0.26
C ALA A 161 3.89 1.45 0.11
N ILE A 162 2.86 1.97 0.78
CA ILE A 162 2.64 3.41 0.92
C ILE A 162 2.79 3.78 2.40
N ALA A 163 3.62 4.77 2.68
CA ALA A 163 3.88 5.29 4.02
C ALA A 163 3.80 6.82 4.01
N GLY A 164 3.27 7.40 5.08
CA GLY A 164 3.23 8.86 5.27
C GLY A 164 4.25 9.33 6.30
N ASP A 165 4.26 10.63 6.59
CA ASP A 165 5.17 11.28 7.54
C ASP A 165 5.18 10.58 8.91
N GLY A 166 4.02 10.23 9.45
CA GLY A 166 3.92 9.54 10.72
C GLY A 166 4.60 8.16 10.73
N CYS A 167 4.61 7.46 9.59
CA CYS A 167 5.37 6.21 9.48
C CYS A 167 6.88 6.46 9.52
N MET A 168 7.34 7.54 8.89
CA MET A 168 8.76 7.89 8.81
C MET A 168 9.34 8.39 10.13
N GLN A 169 8.48 8.85 11.05
CA GLN A 169 8.86 9.26 12.41
C GLN A 169 9.13 8.08 13.35
N GLU A 170 8.63 6.90 13.01
CA GLU A 170 8.77 5.72 13.85
C GLU A 170 10.17 5.06 13.70
N GLY A 171 10.80 4.73 14.82
CA GLY A 171 12.13 4.10 14.83
C GLY A 171 12.19 2.81 14.03
N ILE A 172 11.14 1.97 14.11
CA ILE A 172 11.06 0.71 13.37
C ILE A 172 11.12 0.91 11.86
N ALA A 173 10.57 1.99 11.31
CA ALA A 173 10.64 2.28 9.89
C ALA A 173 12.08 2.54 9.45
N SER A 174 12.86 3.29 10.26
CA SER A 174 14.27 3.58 10.00
C SER A 174 15.13 2.33 10.09
N GLU A 175 14.96 1.53 11.14
CA GLU A 175 15.71 0.30 11.35
C GLU A 175 15.45 -0.72 10.23
N ALA A 176 14.18 -0.92 9.86
CA ALA A 176 13.80 -1.83 8.78
C ALA A 176 14.32 -1.35 7.42
N SER A 177 14.22 -0.05 7.12
CA SER A 177 14.69 0.51 5.85
C SER A 177 16.21 0.42 5.70
N SER A 178 16.97 0.66 6.79
CA SER A 178 18.42 0.45 6.82
C SER A 178 18.78 -1.02 6.54
N LEU A 179 18.02 -1.96 7.11
CA LEU A 179 18.19 -3.39 6.79
C LEU A 179 17.87 -3.68 5.31
N ALA A 180 16.81 -3.09 4.77
CA ALA A 180 16.44 -3.26 3.37
C ALA A 180 17.55 -2.78 2.43
N GLY A 181 18.15 -1.63 2.69
CA GLY A 181 19.29 -1.12 1.93
C GLY A 181 20.51 -2.02 2.05
N THR A 182 20.87 -2.47 3.27
CA THR A 182 21.96 -3.41 3.51
C THR A 182 21.78 -4.73 2.77
N GLN A 183 20.54 -5.21 2.65
CA GLN A 183 20.19 -6.44 1.94
C GLN A 183 19.92 -6.23 0.44
N GLU A 184 20.01 -4.98 -0.06
CA GLU A 184 19.75 -4.64 -1.47
C GLU A 184 18.40 -5.19 -1.97
N LEU A 185 17.31 -4.94 -1.24
CA LEU A 185 15.98 -5.49 -1.53
C LEU A 185 15.31 -4.79 -2.72
N GLY A 186 15.80 -5.03 -3.93
CA GLY A 186 15.29 -4.42 -5.15
C GLY A 186 13.86 -4.83 -5.55
N ASN A 187 13.27 -5.80 -4.86
CA ASN A 187 11.86 -6.18 -5.00
C ASN A 187 10.92 -5.44 -4.03
N LEU A 188 11.42 -4.49 -3.24
CA LEU A 188 10.64 -3.59 -2.39
C LEU A 188 10.52 -2.23 -3.05
N ILE A 189 9.31 -1.77 -3.30
CA ILE A 189 8.99 -0.45 -3.84
C ILE A 189 8.16 0.31 -2.82
N MET A 190 8.72 1.35 -2.24
CA MET A 190 8.03 2.16 -1.23
C MET A 190 7.74 3.57 -1.75
N PHE A 191 6.50 4.01 -1.56
CA PHE A 191 6.05 5.36 -1.83
C PHE A 191 5.93 6.12 -0.52
N TYR A 192 6.53 7.28 -0.45
CA TYR A 192 6.43 8.18 0.68
C TYR A 192 5.52 9.36 0.34
N ASP A 193 4.43 9.51 1.10
CA ASP A 193 3.53 10.67 1.03
C ASP A 193 4.07 11.78 1.94
N ASP A 194 4.93 12.64 1.36
CA ASP A 194 5.50 13.83 2.00
C ASP A 194 4.49 14.98 1.96
N ASN A 195 3.44 14.87 2.75
CA ASN A 195 2.39 15.90 2.81
C ASN A 195 2.57 16.86 3.99
N ARG A 196 3.55 16.61 4.85
CA ARG A 196 3.93 17.43 6.02
C ARG A 196 2.81 17.60 7.06
N ILE A 197 1.89 16.67 7.10
CA ILE A 197 0.80 16.65 8.08
C ILE A 197 0.85 15.34 8.85
N THR A 198 0.71 15.41 10.16
CA THR A 198 0.47 14.25 11.02
C THR A 198 -0.69 14.59 11.97
N ILE A 199 -1.71 13.70 12.01
CA ILE A 199 -2.96 13.89 12.75
C ILE A 199 -3.65 15.20 12.35
N GLU A 200 -3.47 16.30 13.11
CA GLU A 200 -4.13 17.59 12.93
C GLU A 200 -3.15 18.74 12.72
N GLY A 201 -1.86 18.48 12.62
CA GLY A 201 -0.83 19.51 12.64
C GLY A 201 0.30 19.32 11.65
N ASP A 202 1.04 20.40 11.46
CA ASP A 202 2.26 20.41 10.67
C ASP A 202 3.33 19.55 11.35
N THR A 203 4.03 18.72 10.56
CA THR A 203 5.13 17.88 11.03
C THR A 203 6.28 18.65 11.65
N ALA A 204 6.46 19.93 11.28
CA ALA A 204 7.56 20.79 11.77
C ALA A 204 7.64 20.90 13.30
N ILE A 205 6.53 20.61 14.01
CA ILE A 205 6.51 20.60 15.48
C ILE A 205 7.34 19.45 16.06
N ALA A 206 7.37 18.28 15.35
CA ALA A 206 7.95 17.05 15.87
C ALA A 206 8.98 16.40 14.93
N PHE A 207 9.00 16.79 13.66
CA PHE A 207 9.76 16.10 12.63
C PHE A 207 10.21 17.06 11.53
N SER A 208 11.50 17.35 11.50
CA SER A 208 12.12 18.33 10.60
C SER A 208 13.26 17.78 9.75
N GLU A 209 13.46 16.46 9.77
CA GLU A 209 14.54 15.84 8.99
C GLU A 209 14.19 15.76 7.49
N ASN A 210 15.23 15.58 6.67
CA ASN A 210 15.07 15.28 5.25
C ASN A 210 15.01 13.74 5.06
N VAL A 211 13.80 13.22 4.89
CA VAL A 211 13.56 11.77 4.72
C VAL A 211 14.22 11.25 3.45
N GLU A 212 14.18 12.00 2.34
CA GLU A 212 14.81 11.62 1.07
C GLU A 212 16.32 11.38 1.27
N ALA A 213 17.04 12.35 1.87
CA ALA A 213 18.45 12.20 2.17
C ALA A 213 18.76 11.02 3.10
N ARG A 214 17.87 10.72 4.05
CA ARG A 214 18.00 9.54 4.92
C ARG A 214 17.91 8.25 4.10
N TYR A 215 16.95 8.16 3.17
CA TYR A 215 16.77 6.98 2.32
C TYR A 215 17.88 6.84 1.27
N GLU A 216 18.44 7.95 0.79
CA GLU A 216 19.65 7.91 -0.06
C GLU A 216 20.88 7.35 0.68
N ALA A 217 20.94 7.49 2.01
CA ALA A 217 22.02 6.99 2.82
C ALA A 217 21.90 5.50 3.18
N TYR A 218 20.71 4.91 3.07
CA TYR A 218 20.49 3.49 3.28
C TYR A 218 20.90 2.67 2.07
#